data_8e900f1129adaa4bc0a56fe293c40315
#
_entry.id   8e900f1129adaa4bc0a56fe293c40315
#
_cell.length_a   1.000
_cell.length_b   1.000
_cell.length_c   1.000
_cell.angle_alpha   90.00
_cell.angle_beta   90.00
_cell.angle_gamma   90.00
#
_symmetry.space_group_name_H-M   'P 1'
#
loop_
_entity.id
_entity.type
_entity.pdbx_description
1 polymer ?
#
loop_
_entity_poly.entity_id
_entity_poly.type
_entity_poly.pdbx_seq_one_letter_code
_entity_poly.pdbx_strand_id
1 'polypeptide(L)'
;MIDTHCHIDDPQYADELDAFLESQRADGVELILVPGVDSSSVKDVLEVCDKYLGYLFPALGLHPENVKEDWEEQLRVLKEAVDQRMSSSNPLIAIGEIGLDYHWDVSFKEQQHEALREQMRWAEQWNLPVMIHSRDATEDTLNILREFPTVKGVMHCFSG
;
A
#
# COMPACT_ATOMS: atom_id res chain seq x y z
N MET A 1 13.63 4.49 -14.44
CA MET A 1 12.52 5.14 -13.69
C MET A 1 11.91 4.11 -12.75
N ILE A 2 11.38 4.55 -11.59
CA ILE A 2 10.64 3.69 -10.65
C ILE A 2 9.19 4.13 -10.66
N ASP A 3 8.27 3.21 -10.88
CA ASP A 3 6.85 3.44 -10.65
C ASP A 3 6.52 3.03 -9.20
N THR A 4 6.15 4.01 -8.39
CA THR A 4 5.91 3.77 -6.96
C THR A 4 4.46 3.38 -6.66
N HIS A 5 3.56 3.31 -7.66
CA HIS A 5 2.15 3.00 -7.43
C HIS A 5 1.44 2.54 -8.70
N CYS A 6 1.20 1.25 -8.84
CA CYS A 6 0.44 0.70 -9.97
C CYS A 6 -0.36 -0.54 -9.55
N HIS A 7 -1.70 -0.45 -9.65
CA HIS A 7 -2.62 -1.56 -9.36
C HIS A 7 -2.71 -2.55 -10.53
N ILE A 8 -1.63 -3.22 -10.85
CA ILE A 8 -1.58 -4.20 -11.95
C ILE A 8 -2.17 -5.58 -11.56
N ASP A 9 -2.53 -5.76 -10.32
CA ASP A 9 -3.34 -6.87 -9.80
C ASP A 9 -4.82 -6.78 -10.21
N ASP A 10 -5.26 -5.61 -10.74
CA ASP A 10 -6.62 -5.43 -11.26
C ASP A 10 -6.89 -6.37 -12.44
N PRO A 11 -8.04 -7.08 -12.44
CA PRO A 11 -8.44 -8.00 -13.50
C PRO A 11 -8.41 -7.43 -14.92
N GLN A 12 -8.50 -6.10 -15.09
CA GLN A 12 -8.39 -5.46 -16.40
C GLN A 12 -7.06 -5.73 -17.12
N TYR A 13 -5.98 -6.02 -16.36
CA TYR A 13 -4.66 -6.31 -16.92
C TYR A 13 -4.43 -7.80 -17.20
N ALA A 14 -5.31 -8.71 -16.75
CA ALA A 14 -5.05 -10.15 -16.72
C ALA A 14 -4.63 -10.74 -18.08
N ASP A 15 -5.28 -10.31 -19.18
CA ASP A 15 -5.04 -10.84 -20.52
C ASP A 15 -3.83 -10.19 -21.21
N GLU A 16 -3.42 -9.00 -20.81
CA GLU A 16 -2.39 -8.19 -21.48
C GLU A 16 -1.17 -7.88 -20.58
N LEU A 17 -1.11 -8.43 -19.38
CA LEU A 17 -0.12 -8.07 -18.37
C LEU A 17 1.33 -8.25 -18.85
N ASP A 18 1.64 -9.37 -19.52
CA ASP A 18 2.99 -9.61 -20.05
C ASP A 18 3.39 -8.52 -21.06
N ALA A 19 2.50 -8.20 -22.00
CA ALA A 19 2.75 -7.16 -23.01
C ALA A 19 2.85 -5.76 -22.40
N PHE A 20 2.01 -5.46 -21.40
CA PHE A 20 2.08 -4.21 -20.66
C PHE A 20 3.43 -4.05 -19.96
N LEU A 21 3.88 -5.07 -19.21
CA LEU A 21 5.14 -5.02 -18.47
C LEU A 21 6.36 -4.94 -19.41
N GLU A 22 6.32 -5.61 -20.58
CA GLU A 22 7.36 -5.47 -21.61
C GLU A 22 7.42 -4.03 -22.14
N SER A 23 6.28 -3.40 -22.40
CA SER A 23 6.21 -1.99 -22.82
C SER A 23 6.80 -1.08 -21.75
N GLN A 24 6.44 -1.26 -20.47
CA GLN A 24 6.97 -0.45 -19.38
C GLN A 24 8.51 -0.57 -19.25
N ARG A 25 9.05 -1.77 -19.44
CA ARG A 25 10.50 -1.99 -19.46
C ARG A 25 11.17 -1.29 -20.62
N ALA A 26 10.56 -1.34 -21.80
CA ALA A 26 11.06 -0.65 -22.99
C ALA A 26 11.08 0.88 -22.81
N ASP A 27 10.11 1.42 -22.06
CA ASP A 27 10.03 2.84 -21.70
C ASP A 27 10.96 3.23 -20.53
N GLY A 28 11.75 2.28 -20.01
CA GLY A 28 12.75 2.53 -18.98
C GLY A 28 12.24 2.49 -17.54
N VAL A 29 11.09 1.84 -17.32
CA VAL A 29 10.63 1.52 -15.95
C VAL A 29 11.44 0.32 -15.44
N GLU A 30 12.18 0.52 -14.36
CA GLU A 30 13.11 -0.46 -13.80
C GLU A 30 12.46 -1.37 -12.77
N LEU A 31 11.46 -0.84 -12.05
CA LEU A 31 10.63 -1.58 -11.08
C LEU A 31 9.29 -0.87 -10.85
N ILE A 32 8.31 -1.66 -10.38
CA ILE A 32 6.95 -1.20 -10.08
C ILE A 32 6.57 -1.69 -8.67
N LEU A 33 6.03 -0.79 -7.85
CA LEU A 33 5.39 -1.15 -6.59
C LEU A 33 3.90 -1.40 -6.83
N VAL A 34 3.42 -2.54 -6.32
CA VAL A 34 2.03 -2.98 -6.42
C VAL A 34 1.40 -2.90 -5.03
N PRO A 35 0.57 -1.88 -4.75
CA PRO A 35 -0.04 -1.71 -3.45
C PRO A 35 -1.31 -2.58 -3.31
N GLY A 36 -1.45 -3.24 -2.16
CA GLY A 36 -2.73 -3.77 -1.71
C GLY A 36 -3.61 -2.66 -1.14
N VAL A 37 -4.92 -2.87 -1.16
CA VAL A 37 -5.92 -1.90 -0.67
C VAL A 37 -6.71 -2.41 0.53
N ASP A 38 -6.78 -3.72 0.72
CA ASP A 38 -7.49 -4.39 1.81
C ASP A 38 -7.01 -5.83 2.02
N SER A 39 -7.62 -6.54 2.97
CA SER A 39 -7.28 -7.93 3.26
C SER A 39 -7.58 -8.91 2.11
N SER A 40 -8.53 -8.59 1.23
CA SER A 40 -8.90 -9.44 0.10
C SER A 40 -7.90 -9.35 -1.06
N SER A 41 -7.23 -8.20 -1.23
CA SER A 41 -6.23 -7.96 -2.28
C SER A 41 -4.88 -8.66 -2.02
N VAL A 42 -4.61 -9.09 -0.79
CA VAL A 42 -3.32 -9.66 -0.37
C VAL A 42 -2.86 -10.78 -1.29
N LYS A 43 -3.76 -11.74 -1.59
CA LYS A 43 -3.43 -12.90 -2.41
C LYS A 43 -3.00 -12.49 -3.81
N ASP A 44 -3.78 -11.68 -4.48
CA ASP A 44 -3.59 -11.31 -5.88
C ASP A 44 -2.33 -10.43 -6.04
N VAL A 45 -2.11 -9.48 -5.14
CA VAL A 45 -0.88 -8.67 -5.08
C VAL A 45 0.37 -9.54 -4.91
N LEU A 46 0.35 -10.50 -3.97
CA LEU A 46 1.50 -11.35 -3.74
C LEU A 46 1.74 -12.32 -4.90
N GLU A 47 0.70 -12.91 -5.48
CA GLU A 47 0.80 -13.83 -6.62
C GLU A 47 1.38 -13.13 -7.86
N VAL A 48 0.90 -11.93 -8.20
CA VAL A 48 1.43 -11.19 -9.35
C VAL A 48 2.88 -10.77 -9.13
N CYS A 49 3.24 -10.32 -7.93
CA CYS A 49 4.62 -9.95 -7.63
C CYS A 49 5.57 -11.15 -7.62
N ASP A 50 5.11 -12.32 -7.18
CA ASP A 50 5.92 -13.54 -7.21
C ASP A 50 6.12 -14.09 -8.63
N LYS A 51 5.17 -13.85 -9.55
CA LYS A 51 5.32 -14.19 -10.96
C LYS A 51 6.42 -13.35 -11.65
N TYR A 52 6.63 -12.10 -11.23
CA TYR A 52 7.58 -11.17 -11.86
C TYR A 52 8.65 -10.68 -10.88
N LEU A 53 9.29 -11.62 -10.19
CA LEU A 53 10.34 -11.34 -9.21
C LEU A 53 11.43 -10.42 -9.74
N GLY A 54 11.81 -9.44 -8.93
CA GLY A 54 12.84 -8.45 -9.26
C GLY A 54 12.35 -7.32 -10.18
N TYR A 55 11.05 -7.31 -10.52
CA TYR A 55 10.43 -6.23 -11.28
C TYR A 55 9.19 -5.68 -10.60
N LEU A 56 8.32 -6.55 -10.08
CA LEU A 56 7.16 -6.18 -9.29
C LEU A 56 7.44 -6.39 -7.80
N PHE A 57 7.11 -5.41 -6.99
CA PHE A 57 7.36 -5.42 -5.55
C PHE A 57 6.06 -5.13 -4.80
N PRO A 58 5.65 -6.01 -3.88
CA PRO A 58 4.41 -5.82 -3.15
C PRO A 58 4.55 -4.80 -2.02
N ALA A 59 3.51 -4.03 -1.82
CA ALA A 59 3.23 -3.30 -0.59
C ALA A 59 1.85 -3.70 -0.07
N LEU A 60 1.68 -3.89 1.22
CA LEU A 60 0.40 -4.29 1.81
C LEU A 60 -0.07 -3.23 2.80
N GLY A 61 -1.35 -2.90 2.73
CA GLY A 61 -1.99 -1.94 3.61
C GLY A 61 -3.51 -1.96 3.49
N LEU A 62 -4.18 -1.30 4.44
CA LEU A 62 -5.61 -1.01 4.41
C LEU A 62 -5.79 0.42 3.95
N HIS A 63 -6.30 0.57 2.73
CA HIS A 63 -6.62 1.86 2.14
C HIS A 63 -7.75 2.55 2.92
N PRO A 64 -7.73 3.87 3.14
CA PRO A 64 -8.73 4.57 3.94
C PRO A 64 -10.17 4.40 3.44
N GLU A 65 -10.40 4.28 2.14
CA GLU A 65 -11.72 4.02 1.59
C GLU A 65 -12.29 2.64 1.97
N ASN A 66 -11.42 1.69 2.32
CA ASN A 66 -11.78 0.34 2.75
C ASN A 66 -11.86 0.18 4.28
N VAL A 67 -11.65 1.26 5.03
CA VAL A 67 -11.89 1.29 6.48
C VAL A 67 -13.40 1.37 6.73
N LYS A 68 -13.98 0.26 7.17
CA LYS A 68 -15.41 0.09 7.47
C LYS A 68 -15.58 -0.56 8.85
N GLU A 69 -16.77 -1.12 9.13
CA GLU A 69 -17.08 -1.75 10.42
C GLU A 69 -16.13 -2.89 10.80
N ASP A 70 -15.55 -3.56 9.82
CA ASP A 70 -14.65 -4.71 9.97
C ASP A 70 -13.15 -4.35 9.95
N TRP A 71 -12.81 -3.07 10.02
CA TRP A 71 -11.44 -2.56 9.86
C TRP A 71 -10.40 -3.22 10.78
N GLU A 72 -10.77 -3.54 12.03
CA GLU A 72 -9.87 -4.21 12.98
C GLU A 72 -9.52 -5.64 12.52
N GLU A 73 -10.53 -6.37 12.01
CA GLU A 73 -10.31 -7.71 11.48
C GLU A 73 -9.48 -7.65 10.19
N GLN A 74 -9.72 -6.68 9.32
CA GLN A 74 -8.90 -6.46 8.14
C GLN A 74 -7.44 -6.17 8.51
N LEU A 75 -7.20 -5.29 9.49
CA LEU A 75 -5.84 -5.02 9.99
C LEU A 75 -5.18 -6.27 10.57
N ARG A 76 -5.94 -7.11 11.30
CA ARG A 76 -5.41 -8.37 11.84
C ARG A 76 -4.91 -9.30 10.72
N VAL A 77 -5.72 -9.49 9.68
CA VAL A 77 -5.38 -10.33 8.53
C VAL A 77 -4.17 -9.75 7.77
N LEU A 78 -4.19 -8.44 7.51
CA LEU A 78 -3.07 -7.75 6.85
C LEU A 78 -1.78 -7.86 7.64
N LYS A 79 -1.84 -7.67 8.99
CA LYS A 79 -0.64 -7.81 9.84
C LYS A 79 -0.04 -9.21 9.79
N GLU A 80 -0.88 -10.24 9.81
CA GLU A 80 -0.42 -11.62 9.66
C GLU A 80 0.27 -11.83 8.30
N ALA A 81 -0.31 -11.30 7.22
CA ALA A 81 0.29 -11.37 5.89
C ALA A 81 1.62 -10.62 5.80
N VAL A 82 1.71 -9.40 6.40
CA VAL A 82 2.95 -8.63 6.50
C VAL A 82 4.02 -9.43 7.23
N ASP A 83 3.72 -9.97 8.42
CA ASP A 83 4.71 -10.70 9.23
C ASP A 83 5.20 -11.97 8.54
N GLN A 84 4.30 -12.70 7.87
CA GLN A 84 4.66 -13.87 7.08
C GLN A 84 5.57 -13.49 5.91
N ARG A 85 5.20 -12.43 5.17
CA ARG A 85 5.96 -11.99 4.00
C ARG A 85 7.34 -11.46 4.39
N MET A 86 7.45 -10.71 5.48
CA MET A 86 8.73 -10.21 6.00
C MET A 86 9.68 -11.33 6.45
N SER A 87 9.13 -12.49 6.80
CA SER A 87 9.90 -13.69 7.16
C SER A 87 10.27 -14.57 5.96
N SER A 88 9.85 -14.19 4.75
CA SER A 88 10.10 -14.94 3.51
C SER A 88 11.40 -14.54 2.81
N SER A 89 11.76 -15.28 1.75
CA SER A 89 12.90 -14.92 0.88
C SER A 89 12.64 -13.73 -0.05
N ASN A 90 11.39 -13.28 -0.16
CA ASN A 90 10.97 -12.13 -0.95
C ASN A 90 10.11 -11.19 -0.08
N PRO A 91 10.73 -10.42 0.85
CA PRO A 91 9.99 -9.57 1.80
C PRO A 91 9.31 -8.39 1.11
N LEU A 92 8.37 -7.76 1.82
CA LEU A 92 7.81 -6.46 1.42
C LEU A 92 8.90 -5.39 1.39
N ILE A 93 8.72 -4.40 0.53
CA ILE A 93 9.62 -3.24 0.47
C ILE A 93 8.93 -1.94 0.92
N ALA A 94 7.64 -1.97 1.17
CA ALA A 94 6.87 -0.84 1.71
C ALA A 94 5.59 -1.34 2.43
N ILE A 95 5.04 -0.52 3.32
CA ILE A 95 3.67 -0.64 3.82
C ILE A 95 2.80 0.36 3.03
N GLY A 96 1.73 -0.12 2.45
CA GLY A 96 0.83 0.71 1.64
C GLY A 96 -0.10 -0.11 0.71
N GLU A 97 -1.13 0.53 0.20
CA GLU A 97 -1.45 1.95 0.36
C GLU A 97 -2.21 2.19 1.67
N ILE A 98 -1.81 3.21 2.43
CA ILE A 98 -2.40 3.57 3.72
C ILE A 98 -2.65 5.07 3.77
N GLY A 99 -3.50 5.56 4.65
CA GLY A 99 -3.69 7.02 4.71
C GLY A 99 -5.05 7.45 5.23
N LEU A 100 -5.48 8.64 4.78
CA LEU A 100 -6.77 9.24 5.13
C LEU A 100 -7.49 9.73 3.87
N ASP A 101 -8.79 9.50 3.80
CA ASP A 101 -9.67 10.00 2.75
C ASP A 101 -10.99 10.55 3.36
N TYR A 102 -11.24 11.85 3.17
CA TYR A 102 -12.47 12.50 3.65
C TYR A 102 -13.38 12.93 2.51
N HIS A 103 -13.06 12.51 1.28
CA HIS A 103 -13.80 12.95 0.11
C HIS A 103 -15.17 12.28 -0.01
N TRP A 104 -15.19 10.96 0.13
CA TRP A 104 -16.42 10.19 -0.12
C TRP A 104 -17.23 9.92 1.14
N ASP A 105 -16.58 9.51 2.23
CA ASP A 105 -17.23 9.09 3.45
C ASP A 105 -16.38 9.42 4.67
N VAL A 106 -16.93 10.17 5.59
CA VAL A 106 -16.28 10.57 6.85
C VAL A 106 -16.83 9.81 8.07
N SER A 107 -17.74 8.85 7.85
CA SER A 107 -18.36 8.08 8.94
C SER A 107 -17.35 7.30 9.76
N PHE A 108 -16.23 6.88 9.13
CA PHE A 108 -15.16 6.12 9.74
C PHE A 108 -13.86 6.92 9.95
N LYS A 109 -13.97 8.25 10.07
CA LYS A 109 -12.81 9.15 10.20
C LYS A 109 -11.86 8.74 11.33
N GLU A 110 -12.40 8.50 12.53
CA GLU A 110 -11.59 8.09 13.69
C GLU A 110 -10.95 6.71 13.49
N GLN A 111 -11.66 5.79 12.86
CA GLN A 111 -11.14 4.47 12.50
C GLN A 111 -10.02 4.56 11.46
N GLN A 112 -10.14 5.47 10.48
CA GLN A 112 -9.06 5.75 9.53
C GLN A 112 -7.80 6.26 10.25
N HIS A 113 -7.95 7.15 11.26
CA HIS A 113 -6.82 7.63 12.07
C HIS A 113 -6.12 6.49 12.81
N GLU A 114 -6.90 5.62 13.46
CA GLU A 114 -6.32 4.48 14.20
C GLU A 114 -5.69 3.45 13.25
N ALA A 115 -6.36 3.17 12.12
CA ALA A 115 -5.82 2.27 11.10
C ALA A 115 -4.49 2.79 10.52
N LEU A 116 -4.40 4.09 10.25
CA LEU A 116 -3.15 4.70 9.78
C LEU A 116 -2.04 4.58 10.85
N ARG A 117 -2.32 4.93 12.12
CA ARG A 117 -1.34 4.81 13.20
C ARG A 117 -0.83 3.38 13.37
N GLU A 118 -1.75 2.40 13.31
CA GLU A 118 -1.35 1.00 13.46
C GLU A 118 -0.41 0.56 12.33
N GLN A 119 -0.71 0.93 11.11
CA GLN A 119 0.12 0.59 9.95
C GLN A 119 1.45 1.36 9.92
N MET A 120 1.49 2.58 10.45
CA MET A 120 2.74 3.31 10.68
C MET A 120 3.63 2.59 11.71
N ARG A 121 3.05 1.98 12.76
CA ARG A 121 3.80 1.13 13.72
C ARG A 121 4.39 -0.11 13.03
N TRP A 122 3.68 -0.71 12.07
CA TRP A 122 4.25 -1.83 11.29
C TRP A 122 5.45 -1.38 10.46
N ALA A 123 5.34 -0.23 9.82
CA ALA A 123 6.43 0.35 9.04
C ALA A 123 7.66 0.62 9.94
N GLU A 124 7.45 1.17 11.13
CA GLU A 124 8.53 1.40 12.11
C GLU A 124 9.13 0.08 12.60
N GLN A 125 8.30 -0.91 12.95
CA GLN A 125 8.74 -2.23 13.40
C GLN A 125 9.68 -2.92 12.40
N TRP A 126 9.31 -2.85 11.11
CA TRP A 126 10.04 -3.52 10.04
C TRP A 126 11.05 -2.61 9.31
N ASN A 127 11.17 -1.35 9.74
CA ASN A 127 12.00 -0.31 9.08
C ASN A 127 11.68 -0.19 7.58
N LEU A 128 10.41 -0.19 7.24
CA LEU A 128 9.91 -0.05 5.88
C LEU A 128 9.43 1.38 5.61
N PRO A 129 9.56 1.86 4.38
CA PRO A 129 8.88 3.08 3.95
C PRO A 129 7.37 2.85 3.82
N VAL A 130 6.63 3.96 3.73
CA VAL A 130 5.18 3.95 3.55
C VAL A 130 4.76 4.61 2.25
N MET A 131 3.65 4.17 1.71
CA MET A 131 2.95 4.77 0.58
C MET A 131 1.64 5.36 1.08
N ILE A 132 1.55 6.70 1.08
CA ILE A 132 0.48 7.44 1.73
C ILE A 132 -0.52 7.99 0.71
N HIS A 133 -1.78 7.63 0.90
CA HIS A 133 -2.95 8.29 0.34
C HIS A 133 -3.39 9.45 1.24
N SER A 134 -3.68 10.61 0.66
CA SER A 134 -4.26 11.73 1.39
C SER A 134 -5.18 12.53 0.48
N ARG A 135 -6.47 12.52 0.78
CA ARG A 135 -7.48 13.26 0.02
C ARG A 135 -8.43 13.99 0.98
N ASP A 136 -8.50 15.32 0.82
CA ASP A 136 -9.27 16.21 1.70
C ASP A 136 -8.90 16.07 3.20
N ALA A 137 -7.69 15.54 3.52
CA ALA A 137 -7.25 15.13 4.84
C ALA A 137 -5.81 15.55 5.18
N THR A 138 -5.24 16.49 4.43
CA THR A 138 -3.81 16.85 4.49
C THR A 138 -3.33 17.17 5.91
N GLU A 139 -4.05 18.01 6.67
CA GLU A 139 -3.63 18.43 8.01
C GLU A 139 -3.58 17.25 8.98
N ASP A 140 -4.63 16.42 9.02
CA ASP A 140 -4.71 15.25 9.90
C ASP A 140 -3.66 14.20 9.49
N THR A 141 -3.45 13.98 8.19
CA THR A 141 -2.38 13.11 7.69
C THR A 141 -1.02 13.58 8.18
N LEU A 142 -0.67 14.85 7.99
CA LEU A 142 0.61 15.40 8.45
C LEU A 142 0.77 15.35 9.98
N ASN A 143 -0.31 15.51 10.74
CA ASN A 143 -0.28 15.41 12.20
C ASN A 143 0.08 13.98 12.64
N ILE A 144 -0.52 12.96 12.02
CA ILE A 144 -0.19 11.56 12.33
C ILE A 144 1.24 11.22 11.86
N LEU A 145 1.66 11.65 10.67
CA LEU A 145 3.03 11.40 10.21
C LEU A 145 4.10 11.98 11.14
N ARG A 146 3.84 13.11 11.80
CA ARG A 146 4.76 13.69 12.80
C ARG A 146 4.92 12.84 14.05
N GLU A 147 3.98 11.94 14.35
CA GLU A 147 4.10 10.99 15.46
C GLU A 147 5.17 9.92 15.17
N PHE A 148 5.55 9.71 13.89
CA PHE A 148 6.48 8.68 13.41
C PHE A 148 7.67 9.27 12.63
N PRO A 149 8.52 10.07 13.29
CA PRO A 149 9.57 10.84 12.59
C PRO A 149 10.67 10.00 11.95
N THR A 150 10.77 8.72 12.28
CA THR A 150 11.75 7.78 11.72
C THR A 150 11.27 7.10 10.45
N VAL A 151 9.94 7.03 10.22
CA VAL A 151 9.34 6.41 9.05
C VAL A 151 9.45 7.35 7.86
N LYS A 152 9.93 6.82 6.74
CA LYS A 152 10.02 7.52 5.45
C LYS A 152 8.91 7.05 4.53
N GLY A 153 8.62 7.81 3.48
CA GLY A 153 7.61 7.38 2.52
C GLY A 153 7.40 8.37 1.39
N VAL A 154 6.41 8.04 0.58
CA VAL A 154 5.91 8.90 -0.50
C VAL A 154 4.43 9.21 -0.27
N MET A 155 4.02 10.41 -0.61
CA MET A 155 2.61 10.76 -0.72
C MET A 155 2.19 10.56 -2.18
N HIS A 156 1.31 9.58 -2.40
CA HIS A 156 0.83 9.24 -3.73
C HIS A 156 -0.14 10.33 -4.24
N CYS A 157 -0.01 10.71 -5.52
CA CYS A 157 -0.89 11.69 -6.19
C CYS A 157 -1.21 12.96 -5.37
N PHE A 158 -0.29 13.39 -4.54
CA PHE A 158 -0.51 14.52 -3.64
C PHE A 158 -0.58 15.84 -4.40
N SER A 159 -1.69 16.56 -4.26
CA SER A 159 -1.94 17.83 -4.93
C SER A 159 -1.97 19.06 -3.99
N GLY A 160 -1.69 18.88 -2.70
CA GLY A 160 -1.67 19.94 -1.69
C GLY A 160 -2.93 20.05 -0.88
#